data_8c6a5ba7368599fcd78e4b5d3ff20e27
#
_entry.id   8c6a5ba7368599fcd78e4b5d3ff20e27
#
_cell.length_a   1.000
_cell.length_b   1.000
_cell.length_c   1.000
_cell.angle_alpha   90.00
_cell.angle_beta   90.00
_cell.angle_gamma   90.00
#
_symmetry.space_group_name_H-M   'P 1'
#
loop_
_entity.id
_entity.type
_entity.pdbx_description
1 polymer ?
#
loop_
_entity_poly.entity_id
_entity_poly.type
_entity_poly.pdbx_seq_one_letter_code
_entity_poly.pdbx_strand_id
1 'polypeptide(L)'
;MNYIVLDLEWNQSADGKAYTNSRIPFEIIQIGAVKLDENFSEISQFDRYIRPAVYTKLHDKVQEILNVTIEELTCIGHDFTYVANDFIRW
;
A
#
# COMPACT_ATOMS: atom_id res chain seq x y z
N MET A 1 23.08 -1.74 13.37
CA MET A 1 22.25 -2.14 12.22
C MET A 1 20.79 -2.00 12.59
N ASN A 2 19.98 -1.38 11.74
CA ASN A 2 18.54 -1.31 11.94
C ASN A 2 17.83 -2.36 11.10
N TYR A 3 16.65 -2.76 11.54
CA TYR A 3 15.78 -3.68 10.84
C TYR A 3 14.52 -2.96 10.41
N ILE A 4 14.00 -3.28 9.25
CA ILE A 4 12.72 -2.77 8.77
C ILE A 4 11.77 -3.95 8.59
N VAL A 5 10.66 -3.90 9.31
CA VAL A 5 9.56 -4.87 9.16
C VAL A 5 8.50 -4.21 8.28
N LEU A 6 8.29 -4.77 7.10
CA LEU A 6 7.46 -4.19 6.05
C LEU A 6 6.16 -4.99 5.92
N ASP A 7 5.05 -4.27 5.83
CA ASP A 7 3.74 -4.84 5.56
C ASP A 7 3.09 -4.04 4.44
N LEU A 8 2.68 -4.74 3.38
CA LEU A 8 2.06 -4.13 2.21
C LEU A 8 0.61 -4.57 2.08
N GLU A 9 -0.25 -3.63 1.68
CA GLU A 9 -1.58 -3.96 1.20
C GLU A 9 -1.64 -3.66 -0.28
N TRP A 10 -2.26 -4.56 -1.05
CA TRP A 10 -2.40 -4.38 -2.49
C TRP A 10 -3.82 -4.67 -2.95
N ASN A 11 -4.18 -4.05 -4.05
CA ASN A 11 -5.44 -4.24 -4.73
C ASN A 11 -5.25 -5.08 -5.98
N GLN A 12 -6.32 -5.72 -6.43
CA GLN A 12 -6.35 -6.50 -7.65
C GLN A 12 -7.69 -6.26 -8.36
N SER A 13 -7.86 -6.84 -9.55
CA SER A 13 -9.09 -6.67 -10.30
C SER A 13 -10.31 -7.13 -9.51
N ALA A 14 -11.29 -6.26 -9.35
CA ALA A 14 -12.57 -6.55 -8.69
C ALA A 14 -13.52 -7.34 -9.61
N ASP A 15 -13.29 -7.29 -10.92
CA ASP A 15 -14.18 -7.84 -11.94
C ASP A 15 -13.67 -9.15 -12.54
N GLY A 16 -12.67 -9.78 -11.91
CA GLY A 16 -12.15 -11.08 -12.30
C GLY A 16 -10.89 -11.02 -13.16
N LYS A 17 -10.36 -12.19 -13.49
CA LYS A 17 -9.08 -12.34 -14.20
C LYS A 17 -9.05 -11.66 -15.58
N ALA A 18 -10.20 -11.63 -16.27
CA ALA A 18 -10.29 -11.01 -17.60
C ALA A 18 -9.97 -9.53 -17.60
N TYR A 19 -10.12 -8.87 -16.45
CA TYR A 19 -9.87 -7.44 -16.27
C TYR A 19 -8.57 -7.15 -15.53
N THR A 20 -7.75 -8.16 -15.33
CA THR A 20 -6.45 -8.00 -14.66
C THR A 20 -5.46 -7.32 -15.60
N ASN A 21 -4.78 -6.30 -15.10
CA ASN A 21 -3.68 -5.67 -15.83
C ASN A 21 -2.49 -6.64 -15.86
N SER A 22 -2.01 -7.00 -17.05
CA SER A 22 -0.94 -8.00 -17.20
C SER A 22 0.41 -7.55 -16.66
N ARG A 23 0.65 -6.23 -16.58
CA ARG A 23 1.90 -5.67 -16.08
C ARG A 23 1.86 -5.41 -14.58
N ILE A 24 0.68 -5.05 -14.06
CA ILE A 24 0.47 -4.76 -12.64
C ILE A 24 -0.77 -5.54 -12.19
N PRO A 25 -0.64 -6.87 -12.00
CA PRO A 25 -1.78 -7.67 -11.54
C PRO A 25 -2.18 -7.30 -10.11
N PHE A 26 -1.22 -6.85 -9.31
CA PHE A 26 -1.45 -6.38 -7.93
C PHE A 26 -0.88 -4.98 -7.79
N GLU A 27 -1.72 -4.05 -7.35
CA GLU A 27 -1.32 -2.65 -7.17
C GLU A 27 -1.18 -2.36 -5.68
N ILE A 28 0.00 -1.90 -5.25
CA ILE A 28 0.24 -1.54 -3.86
C ILE A 28 -0.56 -0.28 -3.53
N ILE A 29 -1.36 -0.33 -2.45
CA ILE A 29 -2.22 0.77 -2.02
C ILE A 29 -1.93 1.24 -0.59
N GLN A 30 -1.06 0.53 0.13
CA GLN A 30 -0.60 0.96 1.46
C GLN A 30 0.77 0.37 1.71
N ILE A 31 1.66 1.20 2.25
CA ILE A 31 2.95 0.76 2.78
C ILE A 31 2.94 1.07 4.26
N GLY A 32 3.03 0.02 5.08
CA GLY A 32 3.23 0.11 6.51
C GLY A 32 4.57 -0.50 6.88
N ALA A 33 5.32 0.14 7.76
CA ALA A 33 6.60 -0.39 8.18
C ALA A 33 6.97 0.11 9.57
N VAL A 34 7.79 -0.69 10.24
CA VAL A 34 8.36 -0.35 11.54
C VAL A 34 9.87 -0.49 11.45
N LYS A 35 10.58 0.50 11.95
CA LYS A 35 12.04 0.44 12.05
C LYS A 35 12.43 0.06 13.47
N LEU A 36 13.26 -0.96 13.59
CA LEU A 36 13.76 -1.49 14.86
C LEU A 36 15.27 -1.27 14.94
N ASP A 37 15.75 -1.02 16.14
CA ASP A 37 17.20 -0.99 16.39
C ASP A 37 17.75 -2.41 16.51
N GLU A 38 19.03 -2.52 16.80
CA GLU A 38 19.72 -3.82 16.92
C GLU A 38 19.21 -4.68 18.09
N ASN A 39 18.49 -4.09 19.02
CA ASN A 39 17.86 -4.79 20.16
C ASN A 39 16.38 -5.09 19.88
N PHE A 40 15.90 -4.86 18.63
CA PHE A 40 14.51 -5.01 18.21
C PHE A 40 13.54 -4.05 18.91
N SER A 41 14.04 -2.95 19.42
CA SER A 41 13.19 -1.87 19.94
C SER A 41 12.74 -0.97 18.81
N GLU A 42 11.45 -0.58 18.82
CA GLU A 42 10.88 0.29 17.80
C GLU A 42 11.43 1.70 17.93
N ILE A 43 11.97 2.23 16.84
CA ILE A 43 12.51 3.59 16.83
C ILE A 43 11.75 4.52 15.87
N SER A 44 10.99 3.99 14.91
CA SER A 44 10.22 4.80 13.97
C SER A 44 9.16 3.96 13.29
N GLN A 45 8.11 4.61 12.80
CA GLN A 45 7.05 3.99 12.01
C GLN A 45 6.86 4.74 10.70
N PHE A 46 6.42 4.01 9.69
CA PHE A 46 6.03 4.56 8.40
C PHE A 46 4.67 3.97 8.03
N ASP A 47 3.72 4.82 7.64
CA ASP A 47 2.41 4.38 7.22
C ASP A 47 1.84 5.38 6.21
N ARG A 48 1.62 4.94 4.99
CA ARG A 48 1.11 5.79 3.91
C ARG A 48 0.17 5.01 3.02
N TYR A 49 -0.95 5.66 2.68
CA TYR A 49 -1.83 5.19 1.63
C TYR A 49 -1.35 5.67 0.27
N ILE A 50 -1.58 4.85 -0.74
CA ILE A 50 -1.21 5.14 -2.13
C ILE A 50 -2.49 5.26 -2.95
N ARG A 51 -2.58 6.34 -3.72
CA ARG A 51 -3.72 6.57 -4.61
C ARG A 51 -3.73 5.52 -5.71
N PRO A 52 -4.82 4.77 -5.89
CA PRO A 52 -4.91 3.81 -6.99
C PRO A 52 -4.79 4.50 -8.34
N ALA A 53 -3.98 3.92 -9.22
CA ALA A 53 -3.75 4.43 -10.58
C ALA A 53 -4.13 3.41 -11.66
N VAL A 54 -4.14 2.13 -11.31
CA VAL A 54 -4.38 1.04 -12.28
C VAL A 54 -5.83 0.58 -12.23
N TYR A 55 -6.36 0.34 -11.05
CA TYR A 55 -7.71 -0.17 -10.88
C TYR A 55 -8.63 0.93 -10.37
N THR A 56 -9.85 0.96 -10.92
CA THR A 56 -10.87 1.96 -10.55
C THR A 56 -11.80 1.50 -9.44
N LYS A 57 -11.66 0.23 -9.04
CA LYS A 57 -12.45 -0.38 -7.97
C LYS A 57 -11.55 -1.15 -7.03
N LEU A 58 -11.92 -1.20 -5.75
CA LEU A 58 -11.27 -2.08 -4.81
C LEU A 58 -11.89 -3.48 -4.89
N HIS A 59 -11.06 -4.50 -4.85
CA HIS A 59 -11.52 -5.87 -4.68
C HIS A 59 -12.27 -5.99 -3.35
N ASP A 60 -13.36 -6.75 -3.31
CA ASP A 60 -14.23 -6.85 -2.13
C ASP A 60 -13.47 -7.19 -0.86
N LYS A 61 -12.53 -8.13 -0.95
CA LYS A 61 -11.72 -8.54 0.20
C LYS A 61 -10.80 -7.43 0.69
N VAL A 62 -10.26 -6.65 -0.23
CA VAL A 62 -9.36 -5.53 0.09
C VAL A 62 -10.15 -4.43 0.80
N GLN A 63 -11.32 -4.10 0.29
CA GLN A 63 -12.18 -3.10 0.91
C GLN A 63 -12.60 -3.52 2.32
N GLU A 64 -12.90 -4.79 2.50
CA GLU A 64 -13.25 -5.36 3.80
C GLU A 64 -12.10 -5.24 4.81
N ILE A 65 -10.88 -5.58 4.40
CA ILE A 65 -9.69 -5.53 5.25
C ILE A 65 -9.33 -4.09 5.62
N LEU A 66 -9.29 -3.19 4.64
CA LEU A 66 -8.89 -1.80 4.86
C LEU A 66 -9.99 -0.95 5.47
N ASN A 67 -11.24 -1.35 5.29
CA ASN A 67 -12.42 -0.59 5.74
C ASN A 67 -12.43 0.85 5.21
N VAL A 68 -12.01 1.02 3.96
CA VAL A 68 -12.06 2.30 3.24
C VAL A 68 -12.67 2.07 1.86
N THR A 69 -13.29 3.11 1.31
CA THR A 69 -13.80 3.07 -0.07
C THR A 69 -12.71 3.51 -1.04
N ILE A 70 -12.91 3.21 -2.33
CA ILE A 70 -11.97 3.67 -3.37
C ILE A 70 -11.94 5.21 -3.41
N GLU A 71 -13.07 5.85 -3.17
CA GLU A 71 -13.18 7.31 -3.14
C GLU A 71 -12.36 7.90 -2.00
N GLU A 72 -12.48 7.32 -0.79
CA GLU A 72 -11.68 7.74 0.36
C GLU A 72 -10.19 7.53 0.09
N LEU A 73 -9.81 6.38 -0.43
CA LEU A 73 -8.41 6.06 -0.74
C LEU A 73 -7.84 7.01 -1.79
N THR A 74 -8.65 7.39 -2.77
CA THR A 74 -8.24 8.37 -3.80
C THR A 74 -7.98 9.74 -3.19
N CYS A 75 -8.76 10.13 -2.18
CA CYS A 75 -8.60 11.43 -1.51
C CYS A 75 -7.41 11.46 -0.56
N ILE A 76 -7.20 10.41 0.24
CA ILE A 76 -6.17 10.40 1.28
C ILE A 76 -4.83 9.84 0.80
N GLY A 77 -4.83 9.08 -0.31
CA GLY A 77 -3.64 8.48 -0.87
C GLY A 77 -2.79 9.47 -1.64
N HIS A 78 -1.48 9.22 -1.65
CA HIS A 78 -0.52 9.95 -2.47
C HIS A 78 -0.07 9.08 -3.63
N ASP A 79 0.51 9.68 -4.65
CA ASP A 79 1.06 8.94 -5.79
C ASP A 79 2.12 7.95 -5.33
N PHE A 80 2.18 6.79 -6.00
CA PHE A 80 3.12 5.74 -5.64
C PHE A 80 4.57 6.23 -5.61
N THR A 81 4.99 6.99 -6.63
CA THR A 81 6.36 7.50 -6.71
C THR A 81 6.70 8.38 -5.50
N TYR A 82 5.78 9.23 -5.09
CA TYR A 82 5.96 10.07 -3.91
C TYR A 82 6.15 9.24 -2.65
N VAL A 83 5.28 8.25 -2.44
CA VAL A 83 5.33 7.39 -1.25
C VAL A 83 6.59 6.52 -1.26
N ALA A 84 6.95 5.96 -2.41
CA ALA A 84 8.15 5.13 -2.55
C ALA A 84 9.41 5.94 -2.23
N ASN A 85 9.51 7.17 -2.72
CA ASN A 85 10.64 8.04 -2.42
C ASN A 85 10.69 8.40 -0.93
N ASP A 86 9.55 8.67 -0.31
CA ASP A 86 9.46 8.91 1.12
C ASP A 86 9.94 7.71 1.93
N PHE A 87 9.51 6.50 1.52
CA PHE A 87 9.91 5.26 2.19
C PHE A 87 11.42 5.04 2.09
N ILE A 88 12.00 5.26 0.92
CA ILE A 88 13.45 5.08 0.72
C ILE A 88 14.25 6.05 1.59
N ARG A 89 13.77 7.28 1.76
CA ARG A 89 14.42 8.28 2.60
C ARG A 89 14.24 8.03 4.09
N TRP A 90 13.14 7.40 4.44
CA TRP A 90 12.86 7.06 5.83
C TRP A 90 13.76 5.93 6.33
#